data_9d60bbb08b23b00ff8c4af2f2eb00f36
#
_entry.id   9d60bbb08b23b00ff8c4af2f2eb00f36
#
_cell.length_a   1.000
_cell.length_b   1.000
_cell.length_c   1.000
_cell.angle_alpha   90.00
_cell.angle_beta   90.00
_cell.angle_gamma   90.00
#
_symmetry.space_group_name_H-M   'P 1'
#
loop_
_entity.id
_entity.type
_entity.pdbx_description
1 polymer ?
#
loop_
_entity_poly.entity_id
_entity_poly.type
_entity_poly.pdbx_seq_one_letter_code
_entity_poly.pdbx_strand_id
1 'polypeptide(L)'
;MYKRQSRAYIPESVWSRIEAKYVEEVGKITMGDVSDFSNFIGAVIDKKSFDNITGYIDRAHADPGCSIVTGGSYDGSTGYFVEPTTIVCSDPMYESMQEEIFGPVLSIHIYEDSNFKDVLKVCDSTSEYALTGSIFATNREDIETAKDALRFSAGNFYINDKPTGAVVGQQPFGGARGSGTNDKAGSPLNLLRWVSPRSIKETFTPPRNWTYGFLE
;
A
#
# COMPACT_ATOMS: atom_id res chain seq x y z
N MET A 1 -9.89 -8.00 -4.29
CA MET A 1 -8.66 -8.42 -3.62
C MET A 1 -7.88 -7.17 -3.26
N TYR A 2 -7.99 -6.74 -2.02
CA TYR A 2 -7.42 -5.48 -1.54
C TYR A 2 -6.13 -5.79 -0.79
N LYS A 3 -5.04 -5.78 -1.51
CA LYS A 3 -3.76 -6.28 -1.07
C LYS A 3 -2.85 -5.21 -0.53
N ARG A 4 -3.25 -4.07 0.09
CA ARG A 4 -2.16 -3.11 -0.05
C ARG A 4 -2.08 -1.98 0.94
N GLN A 5 -3.03 -1.88 1.81
CA GLN A 5 -2.97 -0.85 2.84
C GLN A 5 -3.19 -1.50 4.18
N SER A 6 -2.11 -1.94 4.74
CA SER A 6 -2.10 -2.47 6.10
C SER A 6 -1.79 -1.40 7.13
N ARG A 7 -1.36 -0.20 6.72
CA ARG A 7 -0.96 0.85 7.66
C ARG A 7 -1.34 2.26 7.23
N ALA A 8 -1.55 3.12 8.22
CA ALA A 8 -1.78 4.55 8.04
C ALA A 8 -1.01 5.36 9.11
N TYR A 9 -0.57 6.54 8.74
CA TYR A 9 0.05 7.53 9.63
C TYR A 9 -0.86 8.73 9.67
N ILE A 10 -1.38 9.09 10.83
CA ILE A 10 -2.42 10.10 10.97
C ILE A 10 -1.99 11.14 12.01
N PRO A 11 -2.01 12.45 11.69
CA PRO A 11 -1.75 13.51 12.68
C PRO A 11 -2.74 13.45 13.83
N GLU A 12 -2.30 13.73 15.05
CA GLU A 12 -3.13 13.71 16.26
C GLU A 12 -4.36 14.61 16.13
N SER A 13 -4.18 15.81 15.60
CA SER A 13 -5.29 16.75 15.37
C SER A 13 -6.31 16.27 14.36
N VAL A 14 -5.91 15.42 13.43
CA VAL A 14 -6.84 14.80 12.47
C VAL A 14 -7.54 13.62 13.13
N TRP A 15 -6.79 12.73 13.79
CA TRP A 15 -7.35 11.54 14.43
C TRP A 15 -8.44 11.90 15.44
N SER A 16 -8.17 12.84 16.33
CA SER A 16 -9.15 13.28 17.33
C SER A 16 -10.50 13.77 16.75
N ARG A 17 -10.49 14.25 15.50
CA ARG A 17 -11.70 14.71 14.82
C ARG A 17 -12.44 13.60 14.08
N ILE A 18 -11.76 12.55 13.63
CA ILE A 18 -12.34 11.54 12.74
C ILE A 18 -12.60 10.22 13.44
N GLU A 19 -11.94 9.91 14.55
CA GLU A 19 -11.96 8.59 15.20
C GLU A 19 -13.38 8.06 15.40
N ALA A 20 -14.25 8.82 16.05
CA ALA A 20 -15.60 8.38 16.36
C ALA A 20 -16.39 8.02 15.08
N LYS A 21 -16.28 8.86 14.05
CA LYS A 21 -16.94 8.61 12.77
C LYS A 21 -16.31 7.45 12.03
N TYR A 22 -14.99 7.31 12.09
CA TYR A 22 -14.26 6.20 11.48
C TYR A 22 -14.72 4.85 12.08
N VAL A 23 -14.76 4.76 13.41
CA VAL A 23 -15.24 3.56 14.12
C VAL A 23 -16.70 3.24 13.74
N GLU A 24 -17.56 4.26 13.68
CA GLU A 24 -18.96 4.10 13.23
C GLU A 24 -19.02 3.54 11.78
N GLU A 25 -18.23 4.08 10.86
CA GLU A 25 -18.25 3.62 9.45
C GLU A 25 -17.68 2.21 9.30
N VAL A 26 -16.61 1.85 10.02
CA VAL A 26 -16.08 0.48 10.01
C VAL A 26 -17.11 -0.49 10.59
N GLY A 27 -17.81 -0.11 11.65
CA GLY A 27 -18.87 -0.93 12.26
C GLY A 27 -20.10 -1.19 11.36
N LYS A 28 -20.24 -0.44 10.24
CA LYS A 28 -21.28 -0.69 9.24
C LYS A 28 -20.90 -1.77 8.22
N ILE A 29 -19.65 -2.23 8.22
CA ILE A 29 -19.18 -3.25 7.28
C ILE A 29 -19.81 -4.59 7.65
N THR A 30 -20.67 -5.09 6.79
CA THR A 30 -21.33 -6.39 6.95
C THR A 30 -20.40 -7.52 6.53
N MET A 31 -20.40 -8.61 7.30
CA MET A 31 -19.58 -9.79 7.05
C MET A 31 -20.43 -11.06 7.07
N GLY A 32 -20.24 -11.94 6.09
CA GLY A 32 -20.98 -13.20 6.02
C GLY A 32 -20.74 -13.97 4.74
N ASP A 33 -21.67 -14.88 4.40
CA ASP A 33 -21.60 -15.71 3.20
C ASP A 33 -21.58 -14.85 1.93
N VAL A 34 -20.70 -15.19 0.99
CA VAL A 34 -20.52 -14.47 -0.28
C VAL A 34 -21.70 -14.63 -1.24
N SER A 35 -22.60 -15.58 -1.02
CA SER A 35 -23.82 -15.73 -1.79
C SER A 35 -24.89 -14.69 -1.41
N ASP A 36 -24.77 -14.09 -0.23
CA ASP A 36 -25.61 -12.97 0.22
C ASP A 36 -24.92 -11.65 -0.10
N PHE A 37 -25.39 -10.97 -1.16
CA PHE A 37 -24.83 -9.70 -1.62
C PHE A 37 -25.06 -8.51 -0.67
N SER A 38 -25.77 -8.68 0.44
CA SER A 38 -25.81 -7.68 1.52
C SER A 38 -24.51 -7.68 2.36
N ASN A 39 -23.71 -8.73 2.28
CA ASN A 39 -22.40 -8.78 2.93
C ASN A 39 -21.34 -8.07 2.09
N PHE A 40 -20.61 -7.16 2.75
CA PHE A 40 -19.51 -6.42 2.11
C PHE A 40 -18.22 -7.24 2.05
N ILE A 41 -17.95 -8.06 3.08
CA ILE A 41 -16.79 -8.95 3.13
C ILE A 41 -17.21 -10.37 3.47
N GLY A 42 -16.42 -11.34 2.97
CA GLY A 42 -16.54 -12.77 3.28
C GLY A 42 -15.40 -13.28 4.15
N ALA A 43 -15.33 -14.59 4.29
CA ALA A 43 -14.25 -15.28 4.98
C ALA A 43 -12.90 -15.05 4.28
N VAL A 44 -11.80 -15.14 5.05
CA VAL A 44 -10.45 -15.18 4.48
C VAL A 44 -10.20 -16.53 3.79
N ILE A 45 -9.15 -16.59 2.96
CA ILE A 45 -9.01 -17.64 1.93
C ILE A 45 -8.87 -19.06 2.48
N ASP A 46 -8.16 -19.24 3.60
CA ASP A 46 -7.88 -20.54 4.19
C ASP A 46 -7.54 -20.46 5.70
N LYS A 47 -7.38 -21.62 6.31
CA LYS A 47 -7.01 -21.72 7.72
C LYS A 47 -5.66 -21.07 8.03
N LYS A 48 -4.68 -21.20 7.15
CA LYS A 48 -3.36 -20.60 7.36
C LYS A 48 -3.43 -19.08 7.40
N SER A 49 -4.22 -18.51 6.50
CA SER A 49 -4.49 -17.06 6.48
C SER A 49 -5.22 -16.63 7.74
N PHE A 50 -6.24 -17.39 8.15
CA PHE A 50 -6.99 -17.14 9.38
C PHE A 50 -6.08 -17.15 10.62
N ASP A 51 -5.30 -18.22 10.82
CA ASP A 51 -4.40 -18.36 11.96
C ASP A 51 -3.34 -17.24 11.99
N ASN A 52 -2.82 -16.87 10.81
CA ASN A 52 -1.86 -15.77 10.70
C ASN A 52 -2.48 -14.44 11.13
N ILE A 53 -3.65 -14.10 10.60
CA ILE A 53 -4.32 -12.81 10.84
C ILE A 53 -4.74 -12.70 12.31
N THR A 54 -5.37 -13.73 12.85
CA THR A 54 -5.81 -13.76 14.25
C THR A 54 -4.63 -13.68 15.21
N GLY A 55 -3.50 -14.31 14.86
CA GLY A 55 -2.26 -14.18 15.63
C GLY A 55 -1.75 -12.74 15.76
N TYR A 56 -1.86 -11.91 14.71
CA TYR A 56 -1.54 -10.48 14.83
C TYR A 56 -2.51 -9.73 15.72
N ILE A 57 -3.80 -10.05 15.64
CA ILE A 57 -4.83 -9.43 16.47
C ILE A 57 -4.59 -9.78 17.95
N ASP A 58 -4.32 -11.05 18.25
CA ASP A 58 -4.07 -11.51 19.61
C ASP A 58 -2.83 -10.87 20.24
N ARG A 59 -1.73 -10.77 19.47
CA ARG A 59 -0.52 -10.11 19.95
C ARG A 59 -0.73 -8.63 20.18
N ALA A 60 -1.44 -7.95 19.28
CA ALA A 60 -1.76 -6.54 19.47
C ALA A 60 -2.69 -6.32 20.67
N HIS A 61 -3.61 -7.24 20.93
CA HIS A 61 -4.48 -7.17 22.11
C HIS A 61 -3.70 -7.34 23.43
N ALA A 62 -2.64 -8.14 23.42
CA ALA A 62 -1.78 -8.38 24.57
C ALA A 62 -0.71 -7.31 24.77
N ASP A 63 -0.42 -6.48 23.79
CA ASP A 63 0.65 -5.48 23.83
C ASP A 63 0.14 -4.14 24.38
N PRO A 64 0.71 -3.63 25.49
CA PRO A 64 0.31 -2.34 26.07
C PRO A 64 0.59 -1.14 25.16
N GLY A 65 1.44 -1.27 24.15
CA GLY A 65 1.72 -0.25 23.14
C GLY A 65 0.70 -0.21 22.01
N CYS A 66 -0.28 -1.13 22.01
CA CYS A 66 -1.32 -1.23 21.00
C CYS A 66 -2.72 -1.10 21.61
N SER A 67 -3.66 -0.60 20.82
CA SER A 67 -5.08 -0.62 21.16
C SER A 67 -5.92 -1.00 19.94
N ILE A 68 -6.89 -1.90 20.14
CA ILE A 68 -7.87 -2.24 19.10
C ILE A 68 -9.04 -1.28 19.24
N VAL A 69 -9.22 -0.38 18.28
CA VAL A 69 -10.27 0.66 18.35
C VAL A 69 -11.58 0.22 17.71
N THR A 70 -11.53 -0.80 16.84
CA THR A 70 -12.73 -1.44 16.27
C THR A 70 -12.41 -2.84 15.76
N GLY A 71 -13.38 -3.74 15.73
CA GLY A 71 -13.20 -5.15 15.37
C GLY A 71 -12.48 -5.94 16.47
N GLY A 72 -11.59 -6.84 16.07
CA GLY A 72 -10.80 -7.69 16.96
C GLY A 72 -11.40 -9.06 17.17
N SER A 73 -12.64 -9.30 16.75
CA SER A 73 -13.29 -10.60 16.87
C SER A 73 -13.12 -11.43 15.59
N TYR A 74 -13.17 -12.73 15.75
CA TYR A 74 -13.08 -13.67 14.64
C TYR A 74 -13.77 -15.01 14.99
N ASP A 75 -14.22 -15.72 13.96
CA ASP A 75 -14.88 -17.01 14.12
C ASP A 75 -14.43 -18.00 13.03
N GLY A 76 -13.84 -19.11 13.46
CA GLY A 76 -13.42 -20.21 12.59
C GLY A 76 -14.37 -21.42 12.59
N SER A 77 -15.54 -21.35 13.25
CA SER A 77 -16.42 -22.50 13.44
C SER A 77 -17.21 -22.89 12.19
N THR A 78 -17.66 -21.90 11.40
CA THR A 78 -18.45 -22.11 10.19
C THR A 78 -17.73 -21.66 8.92
N GLY A 79 -16.67 -20.87 9.09
CA GLY A 79 -15.82 -20.32 8.03
C GLY A 79 -14.73 -19.48 8.68
N TYR A 80 -13.74 -19.07 7.91
CA TYR A 80 -12.61 -18.29 8.41
C TYR A 80 -12.94 -16.80 8.42
N PHE A 81 -13.86 -16.40 9.30
CA PHE A 81 -14.34 -15.02 9.39
C PHE A 81 -13.49 -14.20 10.37
N VAL A 82 -13.00 -13.06 9.90
CA VAL A 82 -12.25 -12.08 10.71
C VAL A 82 -12.90 -10.72 10.52
N GLU A 83 -13.31 -10.09 11.62
CA GLU A 83 -13.88 -8.76 11.57
C GLU A 83 -12.89 -7.72 11.05
N PRO A 84 -13.33 -6.68 10.31
CA PRO A 84 -12.53 -5.52 10.00
C PRO A 84 -11.96 -4.92 11.28
N THR A 85 -10.65 -5.06 11.45
CA THR A 85 -9.96 -4.72 12.69
C THR A 85 -9.02 -3.54 12.48
N THR A 86 -9.05 -2.59 13.41
CA THR A 86 -8.12 -1.47 13.42
C THR A 86 -7.30 -1.46 14.69
N ILE A 87 -5.99 -1.51 14.53
CA ILE A 87 -5.00 -1.48 15.59
C ILE A 87 -4.32 -0.11 15.58
N VAL A 88 -4.35 0.62 16.68
CA VAL A 88 -3.54 1.83 16.86
C VAL A 88 -2.27 1.46 17.60
N CYS A 89 -1.12 1.72 17.00
CA CYS A 89 0.20 1.38 17.53
C CYS A 89 0.95 2.65 17.93
N SER A 90 1.47 2.69 19.16
CA SER A 90 2.33 3.78 19.64
C SER A 90 3.71 3.75 18.96
N ASP A 91 4.23 2.54 18.69
CA ASP A 91 5.47 2.35 17.93
C ASP A 91 5.15 2.26 16.42
N PRO A 92 5.66 3.19 15.60
CA PRO A 92 5.49 3.12 14.14
C PRO A 92 6.21 1.93 13.48
N MET A 93 7.09 1.25 14.23
CA MET A 93 7.81 0.05 13.78
C MET A 93 7.25 -1.24 14.38
N TYR A 94 6.05 -1.19 14.97
CA TYR A 94 5.37 -2.39 15.45
C TYR A 94 5.18 -3.42 14.32
N GLU A 95 5.18 -4.71 14.62
CA GLU A 95 5.16 -5.78 13.60
C GLU A 95 4.03 -5.63 12.57
N SER A 96 2.81 -5.25 13.02
CA SER A 96 1.68 -5.07 12.13
C SER A 96 1.77 -3.81 11.24
N MET A 97 2.69 -2.89 11.54
CA MET A 97 3.05 -1.77 10.68
C MET A 97 4.07 -2.17 9.60
N GLN A 98 4.91 -3.17 9.86
CA GLN A 98 5.98 -3.60 8.97
C GLN A 98 5.57 -4.72 8.01
N GLU A 99 4.79 -5.69 8.52
CA GLU A 99 4.46 -6.92 7.80
C GLU A 99 3.18 -6.79 6.96
N GLU A 100 3.12 -7.56 5.88
CA GLU A 100 1.89 -7.69 5.08
C GLU A 100 0.99 -8.79 5.67
N ILE A 101 0.00 -8.39 6.47
CA ILE A 101 -0.91 -9.32 7.17
C ILE A 101 -1.83 -10.06 6.19
N PHE A 102 -2.22 -9.42 5.12
CA PHE A 102 -3.07 -9.99 4.07
C PHE A 102 -4.51 -10.32 4.51
N GLY A 103 -5.05 -9.50 5.42
CA GLY A 103 -6.38 -9.63 5.99
C GLY A 103 -7.07 -8.30 6.19
N PRO A 104 -8.27 -8.30 6.79
CA PRO A 104 -9.05 -7.10 7.06
C PRO A 104 -8.52 -6.36 8.31
N VAL A 105 -7.22 -6.13 8.37
CA VAL A 105 -6.53 -5.46 9.49
C VAL A 105 -5.84 -4.20 8.99
N LEU A 106 -6.11 -3.08 9.64
CA LEU A 106 -5.44 -1.80 9.43
C LEU A 106 -4.68 -1.40 10.68
N SER A 107 -3.39 -1.15 10.57
CA SER A 107 -2.58 -0.58 11.64
C SER A 107 -2.42 0.92 11.46
N ILE A 108 -2.62 1.68 12.52
CA ILE A 108 -2.53 3.15 12.53
C ILE A 108 -1.45 3.58 13.51
N HIS A 109 -0.58 4.47 13.09
CA HIS A 109 0.30 5.22 13.97
C HIS A 109 -0.16 6.67 13.99
N ILE A 110 -0.43 7.18 15.20
CA ILE A 110 -0.83 8.57 15.42
C ILE A 110 0.42 9.35 15.80
N TYR A 111 0.69 10.43 15.05
CA TYR A 111 1.88 11.23 15.25
C TYR A 111 1.55 12.69 15.59
N GLU A 112 2.43 13.37 16.31
CA GLU A 112 2.30 14.79 16.61
C GLU A 112 2.35 15.63 15.33
N ASP A 113 1.47 16.61 15.18
CA ASP A 113 1.33 17.45 13.98
C ASP A 113 2.65 18.11 13.55
N SER A 114 3.52 18.45 14.50
CA SER A 114 4.85 19.01 14.25
C SER A 114 5.81 18.04 13.54
N ASN A 115 5.58 16.74 13.61
CA ASN A 115 6.49 15.68 13.19
C ASN A 115 6.26 15.19 11.75
N PHE A 116 5.51 15.94 10.93
CA PHE A 116 5.14 15.54 9.57
C PHE A 116 6.34 15.07 8.72
N LYS A 117 7.43 15.85 8.72
CA LYS A 117 8.62 15.51 7.90
C LYS A 117 9.35 14.26 8.40
N ASP A 118 9.33 14.00 9.69
CA ASP A 118 10.00 12.83 10.26
C ASP A 118 9.15 11.59 10.08
N VAL A 119 7.83 11.67 10.19
CA VAL A 119 6.95 10.54 9.90
C VAL A 119 7.00 10.11 8.43
N LEU A 120 7.27 11.02 7.50
CA LEU A 120 7.50 10.64 6.09
C LEU A 120 8.73 9.74 5.94
N LYS A 121 9.82 10.00 6.67
CA LYS A 121 11.01 9.14 6.69
C LYS A 121 10.69 7.77 7.29
N VAL A 122 9.94 7.75 8.39
CA VAL A 122 9.46 6.51 9.00
C VAL A 122 8.60 5.73 8.01
N CYS A 123 7.62 6.37 7.39
CA CYS A 123 6.75 5.75 6.39
C CYS A 123 7.54 5.12 5.23
N ASP A 124 8.60 5.79 4.75
CA ASP A 124 9.47 5.29 3.68
C ASP A 124 10.26 4.04 4.11
N SER A 125 10.69 3.97 5.37
CA SER A 125 11.59 2.92 5.88
C SER A 125 10.89 1.76 6.58
N THR A 126 9.62 1.89 6.95
CA THR A 126 8.91 0.89 7.78
C THR A 126 8.79 -0.47 7.10
N SER A 127 8.72 -0.53 5.78
CA SER A 127 8.53 -1.79 5.05
C SER A 127 9.36 -1.81 3.77
N GLU A 128 9.77 -3.00 3.37
CA GLU A 128 10.45 -3.24 2.08
C GLU A 128 9.50 -3.14 0.87
N TYR A 129 8.19 -3.17 1.09
CA TYR A 129 7.19 -3.13 0.02
C TYR A 129 6.89 -1.69 -0.42
N ALA A 130 6.73 -1.50 -1.73
CA ALA A 130 6.45 -0.21 -2.35
C ALA A 130 5.45 -0.34 -3.51
N LEU A 131 4.26 -0.88 -3.22
CA LEU A 131 3.28 -1.16 -4.26
C LEU A 131 2.36 0.04 -4.51
N THR A 132 1.62 0.46 -3.50
CA THR A 132 0.73 1.60 -3.57
C THR A 132 0.81 2.43 -2.29
N GLY A 133 0.60 3.73 -2.40
CA GLY A 133 0.49 4.65 -1.29
C GLY A 133 -0.41 5.83 -1.63
N SER A 134 -0.99 6.46 -0.63
CA SER A 134 -1.80 7.65 -0.78
C SER A 134 -1.48 8.67 0.28
N ILE A 135 -1.57 9.94 -0.09
CA ILE A 135 -1.58 11.06 0.84
C ILE A 135 -2.90 11.83 0.73
N PHE A 136 -3.39 12.32 1.86
CA PHE A 136 -4.56 13.17 1.95
C PHE A 136 -4.13 14.51 2.56
N ALA A 137 -4.14 15.58 1.77
CA ALA A 137 -3.77 16.92 2.20
C ALA A 137 -4.42 17.97 1.30
N THR A 138 -4.68 19.14 1.85
CA THR A 138 -5.19 20.31 1.12
C THR A 138 -4.08 21.32 0.82
N ASN A 139 -3.05 21.36 1.64
CA ASN A 139 -1.89 22.23 1.42
C ASN A 139 -0.99 21.68 0.32
N ARG A 140 -0.70 22.49 -0.69
CA ARG A 140 0.13 22.09 -1.83
C ARG A 140 1.59 21.85 -1.45
N GLU A 141 2.13 22.60 -0.51
CA GLU A 141 3.50 22.46 -0.03
C GLU A 141 3.69 21.10 0.68
N ASP A 142 2.72 20.70 1.51
CA ASP A 142 2.74 19.39 2.18
C ASP A 142 2.65 18.23 1.16
N ILE A 143 1.84 18.41 0.11
CA ILE A 143 1.73 17.42 -0.97
C ILE A 143 3.07 17.26 -1.69
N GLU A 144 3.75 18.36 -2.06
CA GLU A 144 5.04 18.28 -2.74
C GLU A 144 6.12 17.71 -1.81
N THR A 145 6.14 18.11 -0.54
CA THR A 145 7.05 17.56 0.47
C THR A 145 6.87 16.04 0.60
N ALA A 146 5.63 15.56 0.69
CA ALA A 146 5.35 14.13 0.79
C ALA A 146 5.72 13.38 -0.50
N LYS A 147 5.42 13.94 -1.67
CA LYS A 147 5.82 13.34 -2.97
C LYS A 147 7.32 13.16 -3.08
N ASP A 148 8.10 14.16 -2.66
CA ASP A 148 9.55 14.09 -2.72
C ASP A 148 10.11 13.08 -1.73
N ALA A 149 9.65 13.10 -0.48
CA ALA A 149 10.09 12.19 0.57
C ALA A 149 9.72 10.72 0.26
N LEU A 150 8.52 10.49 -0.29
CA LEU A 150 7.97 9.15 -0.56
C LEU A 150 8.12 8.72 -2.03
N ARG A 151 9.01 9.35 -2.79
CA ARG A 151 9.23 9.11 -4.23
C ARG A 151 9.39 7.64 -4.59
N PHE A 152 10.03 6.86 -3.74
CA PHE A 152 10.32 5.44 -3.95
C PHE A 152 9.51 4.50 -3.07
N SER A 153 8.55 5.03 -2.30
CA SER A 153 7.74 4.25 -1.36
C SER A 153 6.48 3.64 -2.00
N ALA A 154 6.17 4.00 -3.24
CA ALA A 154 5.01 3.46 -3.94
C ALA A 154 5.21 3.49 -5.47
N GLY A 155 4.95 2.38 -6.12
CA GLY A 155 4.88 2.31 -7.58
C GLY A 155 3.67 3.06 -8.12
N ASN A 156 2.54 2.97 -7.44
CA ASN A 156 1.36 3.79 -7.69
C ASN A 156 1.12 4.73 -6.50
N PHE A 157 1.29 6.01 -6.72
CA PHE A 157 1.16 7.06 -5.70
C PHE A 157 -0.09 7.89 -5.97
N TYR A 158 -0.94 8.03 -4.96
CA TYR A 158 -2.24 8.71 -5.07
C TYR A 158 -2.27 9.96 -4.19
N ILE A 159 -2.98 10.98 -4.63
CA ILE A 159 -3.20 12.22 -3.88
C ILE A 159 -4.70 12.43 -3.74
N ASN A 160 -5.17 12.47 -2.49
CA ASN A 160 -6.59 12.63 -2.14
C ASN A 160 -7.51 11.60 -2.81
N ASP A 161 -6.98 10.38 -3.02
CA ASP A 161 -7.71 9.26 -3.57
C ASP A 161 -7.32 7.97 -2.85
N LYS A 162 -8.18 6.95 -2.96
CA LYS A 162 -7.92 5.66 -2.33
C LYS A 162 -6.68 5.00 -2.95
N PRO A 163 -5.80 4.38 -2.13
CA PRO A 163 -4.52 3.82 -2.59
C PRO A 163 -4.67 2.45 -3.25
N THR A 164 -5.76 2.19 -3.95
CA THR A 164 -6.07 0.89 -4.55
C THR A 164 -7.03 1.03 -5.72
N GLY A 165 -7.25 -0.06 -6.46
CA GLY A 165 -8.23 -0.10 -7.53
C GLY A 165 -7.76 0.58 -8.82
N ALA A 166 -6.46 0.38 -9.18
CA ALA A 166 -5.97 0.81 -10.48
C ALA A 166 -6.84 0.23 -11.62
N VAL A 167 -7.29 1.10 -12.49
CA VAL A 167 -8.15 0.76 -13.62
C VAL A 167 -7.30 0.65 -14.88
N VAL A 168 -7.39 -0.48 -15.57
CA VAL A 168 -6.69 -0.72 -16.85
C VAL A 168 -7.05 0.37 -17.85
N GLY A 169 -6.04 0.93 -18.51
CA GLY A 169 -6.20 2.05 -19.45
C GLY A 169 -6.21 3.45 -18.82
N GLN A 170 -6.41 3.55 -17.50
CA GLN A 170 -6.33 4.83 -16.77
C GLN A 170 -5.07 4.92 -15.91
N GLN A 171 -4.71 3.82 -15.24
CA GLN A 171 -3.59 3.78 -14.32
C GLN A 171 -2.77 2.52 -14.56
N PRO A 172 -1.62 2.61 -15.23
CA PRO A 172 -0.67 1.51 -15.28
C PRO A 172 -0.25 1.11 -13.87
N PHE A 173 -0.19 -0.20 -13.63
CA PHE A 173 -0.04 -0.72 -12.29
C PHE A 173 1.27 -1.49 -12.12
N GLY A 174 2.01 -1.18 -11.06
CA GLY A 174 3.23 -1.89 -10.69
C GLY A 174 3.82 -1.36 -9.41
N GLY A 175 4.52 -2.23 -8.67
CA GLY A 175 5.21 -1.92 -7.43
C GLY A 175 6.71 -1.94 -7.59
N ALA A 176 7.39 -1.15 -6.77
CA ALA A 176 8.84 -1.10 -6.65
C ALA A 176 9.33 -1.84 -5.40
N ARG A 177 10.62 -1.87 -5.15
CA ARG A 177 11.28 -2.57 -4.03
C ARG A 177 10.84 -4.04 -3.96
N GLY A 178 10.51 -4.56 -2.78
CA GLY A 178 10.00 -5.92 -2.58
C GLY A 178 8.66 -6.22 -3.27
N SER A 179 7.96 -5.19 -3.77
CA SER A 179 6.67 -5.36 -4.46
C SER A 179 6.78 -5.67 -5.96
N GLY A 180 7.97 -5.64 -6.54
CA GLY A 180 8.17 -6.03 -7.93
C GLY A 180 9.08 -5.10 -8.74
N THR A 181 9.08 -5.31 -10.05
CA THR A 181 9.95 -4.61 -11.01
C THR A 181 9.39 -3.30 -11.54
N ASN A 182 8.20 -2.94 -11.12
CA ASN A 182 7.49 -1.72 -11.51
C ASN A 182 7.23 -1.57 -13.02
N ASP A 183 7.04 -2.67 -13.72
CA ASP A 183 6.88 -2.71 -15.19
C ASP A 183 5.57 -2.12 -15.72
N LYS A 184 4.73 -1.60 -14.84
CA LYS A 184 3.51 -0.87 -15.22
C LYS A 184 2.56 -1.69 -16.09
N ALA A 185 2.03 -2.78 -15.55
CA ALA A 185 0.99 -3.58 -16.19
C ALA A 185 -0.18 -2.70 -16.65
N GLY A 186 -0.69 -2.95 -17.85
CA GLY A 186 -1.70 -2.10 -18.49
C GLY A 186 -1.12 -0.90 -19.26
N SER A 187 0.20 -0.86 -19.50
CA SER A 187 0.85 0.14 -20.36
C SER A 187 1.78 -0.53 -21.37
N PRO A 188 2.15 0.18 -22.47
CA PRO A 188 3.14 -0.28 -23.43
C PRO A 188 4.50 -0.58 -22.79
N LEU A 189 4.85 0.06 -21.67
CA LEU A 189 6.11 -0.17 -20.97
C LEU A 189 6.27 -1.63 -20.52
N ASN A 190 5.17 -2.27 -20.12
CA ASN A 190 5.20 -3.68 -19.74
C ASN A 190 5.61 -4.59 -20.91
N LEU A 191 5.22 -4.25 -22.14
CA LEU A 191 5.53 -5.05 -23.33
C LEU A 191 7.03 -5.09 -23.65
N LEU A 192 7.81 -4.11 -23.23
CA LEU A 192 9.26 -4.11 -23.41
C LEU A 192 9.96 -5.26 -22.73
N ARG A 193 9.34 -5.87 -21.72
CA ARG A 193 9.86 -7.09 -21.07
C ARG A 193 9.74 -8.35 -21.92
N TRP A 194 8.89 -8.32 -22.93
CA TRP A 194 8.54 -9.49 -23.76
C TRP A 194 9.16 -9.45 -25.14
N VAL A 195 9.92 -8.38 -25.45
CA VAL A 195 10.56 -8.20 -26.74
C VAL A 195 12.07 -8.05 -26.60
N SER A 196 12.80 -8.46 -27.64
CA SER A 196 14.24 -8.24 -27.75
C SER A 196 14.47 -7.22 -28.88
N PRO A 197 14.70 -5.93 -28.55
CA PRO A 197 14.91 -4.92 -29.57
C PRO A 197 16.16 -5.22 -30.41
N ARG A 198 16.05 -5.07 -31.72
CA ARG A 198 17.16 -5.20 -32.65
C ARG A 198 17.31 -3.94 -33.47
N SER A 199 18.50 -3.34 -33.44
CA SER A 199 18.84 -2.23 -34.32
C SER A 199 19.57 -2.72 -35.56
N ILE A 200 19.16 -2.25 -36.73
CA ILE A 200 19.81 -2.55 -37.99
C ILE A 200 20.23 -1.21 -38.59
N LYS A 201 21.51 -1.08 -38.93
CA LYS A 201 22.06 0.05 -39.69
C LYS A 201 22.57 -0.50 -41.03
N GLU A 202 22.04 0.02 -42.12
CA GLU A 202 22.50 -0.27 -43.48
C GLU A 202 23.12 1.01 -44.09
N THR A 203 24.27 0.86 -44.73
CA THR A 203 24.95 1.95 -45.41
C THR A 203 25.09 1.59 -46.88
N PHE A 204 24.42 2.33 -47.77
CA PHE A 204 24.44 2.06 -49.20
C PHE A 204 25.79 2.45 -49.82
N THR A 205 26.51 3.43 -49.24
CA THR A 205 27.88 3.74 -49.62
C THR A 205 28.80 3.45 -48.43
N PRO A 206 29.48 2.29 -48.42
CA PRO A 206 30.36 1.93 -47.32
C PRO A 206 31.48 2.96 -47.13
N PRO A 207 31.82 3.32 -45.89
CA PRO A 207 32.93 4.25 -45.62
C PRO A 207 34.24 3.62 -46.08
N ARG A 208 35.05 4.40 -46.75
CA ARG A 208 36.36 3.98 -47.25
C ARG A 208 37.51 4.53 -46.42
N ASN A 209 37.24 5.53 -45.59
CA ASN A 209 38.20 6.13 -44.70
C ASN A 209 37.95 5.64 -43.24
N TRP A 210 39.03 5.30 -42.56
CA TRP A 210 38.97 4.85 -41.18
C TRP A 210 39.12 6.00 -40.18
N THR A 211 39.49 7.21 -40.66
CA THR A 211 39.67 8.38 -39.83
C THR A 211 38.33 8.97 -39.40
N TYR A 212 38.32 9.67 -38.26
CA TYR A 212 37.18 10.52 -37.88
C TYR A 212 37.26 11.86 -38.64
N GLY A 213 36.11 12.44 -38.99
CA GLY A 213 36.04 13.68 -39.78
C GLY A 213 36.75 14.90 -39.17
N PHE A 214 37.09 14.89 -37.89
CA PHE A 214 37.88 15.94 -37.24
C PHE A 214 39.42 15.79 -37.46
N LEU A 215 39.83 14.72 -38.08
CA LEU A 215 41.24 14.46 -38.45
C LEU A 215 41.55 14.76 -39.91
N GLU A 216 40.58 15.21 -40.68
CA GLU A 216 40.73 15.58 -42.09
C GLU A 216 41.11 17.05 -42.29
#